data_68f223be00c796e3bb9f5342d8b38aae
#
_entry.id   68f223be00c796e3bb9f5342d8b38aae
#
_cell.length_a   1.000
_cell.length_b   1.000
_cell.length_c   1.000
_cell.angle_alpha   90.00
_cell.angle_beta   90.00
_cell.angle_gamma   90.00
#
_symmetry.space_group_name_H-M   'P 1'
#
loop_
_entity.id
_entity.type
_entity.pdbx_description
1 polymer ?
#
loop_
_entity_poly.entity_id
_entity_poly.type
_entity_poly.pdbx_seq_one_letter_code
_entity_poly.pdbx_strand_id
1 'polypeptide(L)'
;MGNQSIYSAASDIWSIHKSIKPNFEDHFLFTCLKGRNCDEGSLLNIQGDQETFKWYYHSSGKNQLSPKEENLCRSKILELLKKKNDYLDVKDISKNIGFSEKHTRRILRHLFSEELIIREDQKNDNGRLKHLYGSKIT
;
A
#
# COMPACT_ATOMS: atom_id res chain seq x y z
N MET A 1 32.86 4.82 2.43
CA MET A 1 32.78 6.00 3.32
C MET A 1 32.00 7.19 2.76
N GLY A 2 32.06 7.47 1.45
CA GLY A 2 31.38 8.61 0.86
C GLY A 2 29.88 8.65 1.02
N ASN A 3 29.19 7.52 0.90
CA ASN A 3 27.74 7.46 0.89
C ASN A 3 27.09 7.82 2.25
N GLN A 4 27.71 7.43 3.37
CA GLN A 4 27.18 7.76 4.69
C GLN A 4 27.36 9.25 5.02
N SER A 5 28.49 9.84 4.63
CA SER A 5 28.75 11.27 4.84
C SER A 5 27.77 12.14 4.04
N ILE A 6 27.48 11.79 2.79
CA ILE A 6 26.50 12.48 1.95
C ILE A 6 25.10 12.35 2.55
N TYR A 7 24.72 11.14 2.96
CA TYR A 7 23.41 10.87 3.57
C TYR A 7 23.22 11.68 4.87
N SER A 8 24.25 11.78 5.70
CA SER A 8 24.19 12.53 6.95
C SER A 8 24.12 14.04 6.74
N ALA A 9 24.81 14.57 5.71
CA ALA A 9 24.85 16.00 5.41
C ALA A 9 23.60 16.50 4.68
N ALA A 10 22.95 15.66 3.89
CA ALA A 10 21.78 16.05 3.11
C ALA A 10 20.56 16.32 3.99
N SER A 11 19.80 17.39 3.68
CA SER A 11 18.52 17.67 4.35
C SER A 11 17.43 16.72 3.92
N ASP A 12 17.35 16.46 2.63
CA ASP A 12 16.36 15.56 2.03
C ASP A 12 17.05 14.64 1.04
N ILE A 13 16.69 13.38 1.05
CA ILE A 13 17.17 12.37 0.10
C ILE A 13 15.98 11.69 -0.54
N TRP A 14 15.96 11.68 -1.86
CA TRP A 14 14.92 11.06 -2.66
C TRP A 14 15.49 9.96 -3.54
N SER A 15 14.83 8.82 -3.58
CA SER A 15 15.10 7.81 -4.59
C SER A 15 14.19 8.00 -5.78
N ILE A 16 14.70 7.70 -6.98
CA ILE A 16 13.96 7.80 -8.23
C ILE A 16 13.89 6.42 -8.85
N HIS A 17 12.67 5.97 -9.10
CA HIS A 17 12.43 4.67 -9.74
C HIS A 17 11.50 4.84 -10.92
N LYS A 18 11.79 4.14 -12.02
CA LYS A 18 10.84 4.02 -13.11
C LYS A 18 9.66 3.16 -12.66
N SER A 19 8.46 3.56 -13.00
CA SER A 19 7.29 2.74 -12.69
C SER A 19 7.34 1.42 -13.44
N ILE A 20 7.08 0.32 -12.74
CA ILE A 20 6.99 -1.03 -13.31
C ILE A 20 5.55 -1.43 -13.66
N LYS A 21 4.59 -0.55 -13.37
CA LYS A 21 3.17 -0.84 -13.64
C LYS A 21 2.88 -0.72 -15.13
N PRO A 22 2.13 -1.67 -15.73
CA PRO A 22 1.61 -1.53 -17.09
C PRO A 22 0.78 -0.23 -17.21
N ASN A 23 0.87 0.46 -18.32
CA ASN A 23 0.23 1.75 -18.61
C ASN A 23 0.81 2.96 -17.86
N PHE A 24 1.93 2.79 -17.14
CA PHE A 24 2.66 3.87 -16.46
C PHE A 24 4.13 3.91 -16.90
N GLU A 25 4.41 3.57 -18.15
CA GLU A 25 5.77 3.43 -18.70
C GLU A 25 6.58 4.72 -18.66
N ASP A 26 5.90 5.88 -18.78
CA ASP A 26 6.53 7.20 -18.74
C ASP A 26 6.49 7.84 -17.33
N HIS A 27 6.13 7.06 -16.30
CA HIS A 27 6.04 7.53 -14.93
C HIS A 27 7.28 7.19 -14.13
N PHE A 28 7.72 8.15 -13.34
CA PHE A 28 8.79 7.98 -12.36
C PHE A 28 8.26 8.23 -10.97
N LEU A 29 8.70 7.40 -10.04
CA LEU A 29 8.34 7.49 -8.64
C LEU A 29 9.52 8.07 -7.86
N PHE A 30 9.29 9.19 -7.20
CA PHE A 30 10.22 9.82 -6.28
C PHE A 30 9.77 9.48 -4.87
N THR A 31 10.60 8.77 -4.12
CA THR A 31 10.31 8.40 -2.74
C THR A 31 11.28 9.11 -1.80
N CYS A 32 10.75 9.81 -0.80
CA CYS A 32 11.54 10.44 0.23
C CYS A 32 12.13 9.38 1.17
N LEU A 33 13.45 9.22 1.17
CA LEU A 33 14.17 8.29 2.06
C LEU A 33 14.53 8.93 3.37
N LYS A 34 14.89 10.22 3.33
CA LYS A 34 15.23 11.04 4.49
C LYS A 34 14.68 12.44 4.24
N GLY A 35 13.96 13.00 5.19
CA GLY A 35 13.39 14.33 5.04
C GLY A 35 13.45 15.15 6.32
N ARG A 36 13.93 16.40 6.20
CA ARG A 36 13.71 17.46 7.18
C ARG A 36 12.54 18.33 6.79
N ASN A 37 12.36 18.53 5.48
CA ASN A 37 11.31 19.37 4.91
C ASN A 37 10.18 18.56 4.27
N CYS A 38 10.31 17.25 4.20
CA CYS A 38 9.29 16.32 3.72
C CYS A 38 9.19 15.11 4.65
N ASP A 39 8.04 14.46 4.66
CA ASP A 39 7.85 13.24 5.44
C ASP A 39 8.54 12.06 4.75
N GLU A 40 9.30 11.27 5.52
CA GLU A 40 9.86 10.02 5.03
C GLU A 40 8.75 9.08 4.54
N GLY A 41 8.99 8.43 3.41
CA GLY A 41 8.01 7.61 2.72
C GLY A 41 7.03 8.38 1.84
N SER A 42 7.12 9.72 1.78
CA SER A 42 6.37 10.52 0.81
C SER A 42 6.72 10.10 -0.60
N LEU A 43 5.74 10.04 -1.47
CA LEU A 43 5.87 9.57 -2.83
C LEU A 43 5.30 10.60 -3.80
N LEU A 44 6.10 10.95 -4.79
CA LEU A 44 5.67 11.78 -5.91
C LEU A 44 5.68 10.93 -7.18
N ASN A 45 4.58 10.92 -7.89
CA ASN A 45 4.47 10.29 -9.20
C ASN A 45 4.55 11.39 -10.26
N ILE A 46 5.58 11.32 -11.10
CA ILE A 46 5.87 12.32 -12.14
C ILE A 46 5.84 11.61 -13.49
N GLN A 47 5.11 12.17 -14.41
CA GLN A 47 5.04 11.68 -15.78
C GLN A 47 5.98 12.50 -16.67
N GLY A 48 6.85 11.81 -17.42
CA GLY A 48 7.70 12.42 -18.42
C GLY A 48 7.10 12.33 -19.81
N ASP A 49 7.25 13.38 -20.60
CA ASP A 49 6.93 13.39 -22.01
C ASP A 49 8.22 13.30 -22.82
N GLN A 50 8.41 12.21 -23.54
CA GLN A 50 9.64 11.96 -24.31
C GLN A 50 9.75 12.85 -25.56
N GLU A 51 8.65 13.33 -26.11
CA GLU A 51 8.66 14.22 -27.28
C GLU A 51 9.05 15.65 -26.92
N THR A 52 8.50 16.17 -25.84
CA THR A 52 8.73 17.57 -25.40
C THR A 52 9.79 17.71 -24.32
N PHE A 53 10.26 16.60 -23.74
CA PHE A 53 11.17 16.53 -22.57
C PHE A 53 10.66 17.29 -21.35
N LYS A 54 9.33 17.40 -21.23
CA LYS A 54 8.67 18.03 -20.09
C LYS A 54 8.24 16.99 -19.07
N TRP A 55 8.23 17.41 -17.81
CA TRP A 55 7.81 16.59 -16.68
C TRP A 55 6.55 17.18 -16.08
N TYR A 56 5.59 16.33 -15.83
CA TYR A 56 4.32 16.73 -15.27
C TYR A 56 4.09 16.02 -13.95
N TYR A 57 3.68 16.79 -12.94
CA TYR A 57 3.20 16.22 -11.69
C TYR A 57 1.90 15.45 -11.96
N HIS A 58 1.86 14.21 -11.52
CA HIS A 58 0.69 13.36 -11.67
C HIS A 58 -0.06 13.20 -10.35
N SER A 59 0.61 12.76 -9.29
CA SER A 59 -0.01 12.50 -7.99
C SER A 59 1.04 12.41 -6.89
N SER A 60 0.59 12.58 -5.65
CA SER A 60 1.42 12.38 -4.47
C SER A 60 0.71 11.48 -3.47
N GLY A 61 1.48 10.89 -2.57
CA GLY A 61 0.97 10.02 -1.52
C GLY A 61 2.08 9.53 -0.61
N LYS A 62 1.72 8.69 0.34
CA LYS A 62 2.67 7.99 1.21
C LYS A 62 2.64 6.50 0.88
N ASN A 63 3.26 6.10 -0.21
CA ASN A 63 3.32 4.70 -0.62
C ASN A 63 1.93 4.02 -0.55
N GLN A 64 0.92 4.70 -1.08
CA GLN A 64 -0.48 4.30 -1.03
C GLN A 64 -0.92 3.73 -2.37
N LEU A 65 -1.94 2.89 -2.31
CA LEU A 65 -2.66 2.46 -3.51
C LEU A 65 -3.39 3.66 -4.12
N SER A 66 -3.53 3.68 -5.46
CA SER A 66 -4.43 4.63 -6.11
C SER A 66 -5.87 4.37 -5.65
N PRO A 67 -6.78 5.37 -5.73
CA PRO A 67 -8.18 5.17 -5.38
C PRO A 67 -8.84 3.99 -6.12
N LYS A 68 -8.47 3.79 -7.38
CA LYS A 68 -8.96 2.67 -8.20
C LYS A 68 -8.45 1.33 -7.68
N GLU A 69 -7.17 1.24 -7.34
CA GLU A 69 -6.57 0.03 -6.75
C GLU A 69 -7.14 -0.26 -5.36
N GLU A 70 -7.37 0.76 -4.57
CA GLU A 70 -7.98 0.64 -3.25
C GLU A 70 -9.41 0.09 -3.35
N ASN A 71 -10.23 0.62 -4.26
CA ASN A 71 -11.57 0.11 -4.51
C ASN A 71 -11.56 -1.33 -5.01
N LEU A 72 -10.62 -1.69 -5.87
CA LEU A 72 -10.44 -3.06 -6.34
C LEU A 72 -10.07 -4.00 -5.20
N CYS A 73 -9.17 -3.59 -4.32
CA CYS A 73 -8.77 -4.35 -3.16
C CYS A 73 -9.96 -4.58 -2.21
N ARG A 74 -10.74 -3.54 -1.93
CA ARG A 74 -11.98 -3.62 -1.12
C ARG A 74 -12.97 -4.65 -1.70
N SER A 75 -13.25 -4.54 -3.00
CA SER A 75 -14.18 -5.45 -3.70
C SER A 75 -13.71 -6.89 -3.63
N LYS A 76 -12.44 -7.14 -3.88
CA LYS A 76 -11.86 -8.49 -3.81
C LYS A 76 -11.92 -9.10 -2.41
N ILE A 77 -11.67 -8.30 -1.38
CA ILE A 77 -11.78 -8.76 0.01
C ILE A 77 -13.23 -9.15 0.33
N LEU A 78 -14.19 -8.29 0.01
CA LEU A 78 -15.60 -8.55 0.29
C LEU A 78 -16.11 -9.80 -0.44
N GLU A 79 -15.76 -9.97 -1.71
CA GLU A 79 -16.10 -11.16 -2.49
C GLU A 79 -15.47 -12.43 -1.90
N LEU A 80 -14.20 -12.37 -1.53
CA LEU A 80 -13.48 -13.51 -0.96
C LEU A 80 -14.10 -13.97 0.34
N LEU A 81 -14.37 -13.04 1.26
CA LEU A 81 -14.97 -13.35 2.56
C LEU A 81 -16.39 -13.91 2.41
N LYS A 82 -17.16 -13.34 1.49
CA LYS A 82 -18.52 -13.84 1.17
C LYS A 82 -18.48 -15.25 0.57
N LYS A 83 -17.54 -15.50 -0.36
CA LYS A 83 -17.42 -16.80 -1.04
C LYS A 83 -16.93 -17.89 -0.11
N LYS A 84 -15.96 -17.60 0.74
CA LYS A 84 -15.40 -18.59 1.67
C LYS A 84 -16.32 -18.88 2.86
N ASN A 85 -17.10 -17.88 3.27
CA ASN A 85 -17.97 -17.96 4.44
C ASN A 85 -17.26 -18.50 5.69
N ASP A 86 -16.00 -18.13 5.86
CA ASP A 86 -15.12 -18.56 6.92
C ASP A 86 -14.23 -17.40 7.37
N TYR A 87 -13.60 -17.54 8.52
CA TYR A 87 -12.67 -16.57 9.05
C TYR A 87 -11.28 -16.78 8.43
N LEU A 88 -10.71 -15.72 7.86
CA LEU A 88 -9.40 -15.75 7.24
C LEU A 88 -8.47 -14.73 7.90
N ASP A 89 -7.19 -15.04 7.99
CA ASP A 89 -6.17 -14.10 8.43
C ASP A 89 -5.70 -13.18 7.29
N VAL A 90 -4.97 -12.14 7.64
CA VAL A 90 -4.44 -11.16 6.68
C VAL A 90 -3.57 -11.82 5.62
N LYS A 91 -2.76 -12.80 6.02
CA LYS A 91 -1.83 -13.50 5.12
C LYS A 91 -2.57 -14.29 4.04
N ASP A 92 -3.58 -15.05 4.44
CA ASP A 92 -4.40 -15.81 3.50
C ASP A 92 -5.21 -14.89 2.58
N ILE A 93 -5.79 -13.81 3.12
CA ILE A 93 -6.53 -12.84 2.33
C ILE A 93 -5.60 -12.17 1.31
N SER A 94 -4.44 -11.66 1.72
CA SER A 94 -3.50 -10.98 0.83
C SER A 94 -3.03 -11.89 -0.31
N LYS A 95 -2.77 -13.15 -0.01
CA LYS A 95 -2.37 -14.16 -0.99
C LYS A 95 -3.46 -14.43 -2.03
N ASN A 96 -4.71 -14.51 -1.59
CA ASN A 96 -5.85 -14.78 -2.48
C ASN A 96 -6.21 -13.59 -3.38
N ILE A 97 -6.08 -12.36 -2.88
CA ILE A 97 -6.43 -11.15 -3.63
C ILE A 97 -5.28 -10.57 -4.45
N GLY A 98 -4.03 -11.00 -4.19
CA GLY A 98 -2.84 -10.52 -4.90
C GLY A 98 -2.35 -9.13 -4.50
N PHE A 99 -2.66 -8.68 -3.30
CA PHE A 99 -2.16 -7.42 -2.72
C PHE A 99 -1.18 -7.71 -1.59
N SER A 100 -0.32 -6.74 -1.24
CA SER A 100 0.60 -6.88 -0.11
C SER A 100 -0.16 -6.99 1.22
N GLU A 101 0.43 -7.66 2.19
CA GLU A 101 -0.15 -7.76 3.55
C GLU A 101 -0.37 -6.38 4.18
N LYS A 102 0.55 -5.45 3.94
CA LYS A 102 0.47 -4.08 4.44
C LYS A 102 -0.79 -3.37 3.94
N HIS A 103 -1.05 -3.40 2.63
CA HIS A 103 -2.23 -2.78 2.04
C HIS A 103 -3.51 -3.52 2.44
N THR A 104 -3.48 -4.85 2.41
CA THR A 104 -4.60 -5.69 2.85
C THR A 104 -5.00 -5.38 4.29
N ARG A 105 -4.04 -5.31 5.20
CA ARG A 105 -4.28 -4.98 6.61
C ARG A 105 -4.92 -3.60 6.78
N ARG A 106 -4.44 -2.61 6.03
CA ARG A 106 -5.01 -1.26 6.06
C ARG A 106 -6.47 -1.26 5.59
N ILE A 107 -6.76 -1.90 4.47
CA ILE A 107 -8.12 -1.98 3.93
C ILE A 107 -9.06 -2.77 4.86
N LEU A 108 -8.59 -3.85 5.44
CA LEU A 108 -9.38 -4.62 6.42
C LEU A 108 -9.75 -3.79 7.65
N ARG A 109 -8.83 -2.95 8.15
CA ARG A 109 -9.13 -2.02 9.25
C ARG A 109 -10.22 -1.02 8.86
N HIS A 110 -10.17 -0.47 7.65
CA HIS A 110 -11.19 0.43 7.13
C HIS A 110 -12.55 -0.28 7.01
N LEU A 111 -12.58 -1.45 6.39
CA LEU A 111 -13.81 -2.26 6.25
C LEU A 111 -14.41 -2.62 7.61
N PHE A 112 -13.58 -2.95 8.58
CA PHE A 112 -14.03 -3.24 9.94
C PHE A 112 -14.58 -1.99 10.63
N SER A 113 -13.93 -0.82 10.49
CA SER A 113 -14.42 0.44 11.05
C SER A 113 -15.73 0.90 10.41
N GLU A 114 -15.96 0.56 9.15
CA GLU A 114 -17.22 0.81 8.43
C GLU A 114 -18.29 -0.24 8.70
N GLU A 115 -18.02 -1.21 9.57
CA GLU A 115 -18.91 -2.31 9.93
C GLU A 115 -19.36 -3.21 8.76
N LEU A 116 -18.53 -3.30 7.72
CA LEU A 116 -18.79 -4.13 6.54
C LEU A 116 -18.30 -5.57 6.69
N ILE A 117 -17.38 -5.81 7.61
CA ILE A 117 -16.83 -7.13 7.94
C ILE A 117 -16.80 -7.33 9.46
N ILE A 118 -16.67 -8.57 9.89
CA ILE A 118 -16.48 -8.91 11.29
C ILE A 118 -15.06 -9.38 11.55
N ARG A 119 -14.62 -9.24 12.78
CA ARG A 119 -13.28 -9.64 13.22
C ARG A 119 -13.39 -10.49 14.47
N GLU A 120 -12.63 -11.57 14.48
CA GLU A 120 -12.42 -12.42 15.64
C GLU A 120 -10.94 -12.41 16.03
N ASP A 121 -10.68 -12.27 17.31
CA ASP A 121 -9.33 -12.25 17.83
C ASP A 121 -9.00 -13.60 18.47
N GLN A 122 -7.99 -14.28 17.95
CA GLN A 122 -7.47 -15.52 18.51
C GLN A 122 -6.09 -15.33 19.06
N LYS A 123 -5.79 -15.98 20.18
CA LYS A 123 -4.44 -16.09 20.70
C LYS A 123 -3.76 -17.32 20.09
N ASN A 124 -2.60 -17.11 19.49
CA ASN A 124 -1.76 -18.23 19.06
C ASN A 124 -1.00 -18.84 20.25
N ASP A 125 -0.30 -19.96 20.02
CA ASP A 125 0.44 -20.70 21.05
C ASP A 125 1.49 -19.85 21.79
N ASN A 126 1.95 -18.77 21.15
CA ASN A 126 2.91 -17.83 21.72
C ASN A 126 2.25 -16.65 22.47
N GLY A 127 0.95 -16.69 22.69
CA GLY A 127 0.19 -15.63 23.37
C GLY A 127 -0.02 -14.36 22.56
N ARG A 128 0.37 -14.33 21.29
CA ARG A 128 0.14 -13.18 20.40
C ARG A 128 -1.27 -13.22 19.83
N LEU A 129 -1.90 -12.05 19.79
CA LEU A 129 -3.20 -11.90 19.16
C LEU A 129 -3.08 -12.01 17.64
N LYS A 130 -3.92 -12.87 17.07
CA LYS A 130 -4.11 -13.01 15.64
C LYS A 130 -5.52 -12.56 15.30
N HIS A 131 -5.64 -11.66 14.35
CA HIS A 131 -6.94 -11.18 13.88
C HIS A 131 -7.41 -12.02 12.71
N LEU A 132 -8.63 -12.51 12.79
CA LEU A 132 -9.33 -13.22 11.72
C LEU A 132 -10.51 -12.38 11.27
N TYR A 133 -10.74 -12.35 9.97
CA TYR A 133 -11.80 -11.55 9.36
C TYR A 133 -12.79 -12.42 8.62
N GLY A 134 -14.07 -12.11 8.76
CA GLY A 134 -15.15 -12.82 8.13
C GLY A 134 -16.21 -11.90 7.54
N SER A 135 -17.10 -12.48 6.74
CA SER A 135 -18.22 -11.74 6.17
C SER A 135 -19.28 -11.46 7.23
N LYS A 136 -19.78 -10.24 7.26
CA LYS A 136 -20.91 -9.86 8.11
C LYS A 136 -22.24 -10.39 7.59
N ILE A 137 -22.31 -10.68 6.30
CA ILE A 137 -23.52 -11.16 5.63
C ILE A 137 -23.51 -12.68 5.65
N THR A 138 -24.34 -13.25 6.46
CA THR A 138 -24.64 -14.69 6.47
C THR A 138 -25.75 -15.02 5.48
#